data_9ebf8edd630f9697dcaa8b952a250640
#
_entry.id   9ebf8edd630f9697dcaa8b952a250640
#
_cell.length_a   1.000
_cell.length_b   1.000
_cell.length_c   1.000
_cell.angle_alpha   90.00
_cell.angle_beta   90.00
_cell.angle_gamma   90.00
#
_symmetry.space_group_name_H-M   'P 1'
#
loop_
_entity.id
_entity.type
_entity.pdbx_description
1 polymer ?
#
loop_
_entity_poly.entity_id
_entity_poly.type
_entity_poly.pdbx_seq_one_letter_code
_entity_poly.pdbx_strand_id
1 'polypeptide(L)'
;MGREFDALFDEWSRSYDQTVTGHDAEYEEVFYQYDKILDAVRDRATGFVVEFGPGTGNLTGKLLEKGLKIIGIEPSANMRKIAQKKHPDVKIIDGDFLNFHVQEKADTFASTYAFHHLTDEEKRAAISLFHTRLKAGGKIVFADTVFETEEAKQEMIKEAKARGFCRLAEDLETEYYTTIPALSSIFEENGFDVSFRKMNRFVWLMDAKMKGA
;
A
#
# COMPACT_ATOMS: atom_id res chain seq x y z
N MET A 1 0.85 -12.05 -10.46
CA MET A 1 -0.44 -11.36 -10.61
C MET A 1 -0.39 -10.09 -9.81
N GLY A 2 -1.38 -9.22 -9.88
CA GLY A 2 -1.24 -7.80 -9.46
C GLY A 2 -0.63 -6.91 -10.53
N ARG A 3 -0.21 -7.50 -11.65
CA ARG A 3 0.35 -6.78 -12.81
C ARG A 3 -0.68 -6.43 -13.88
N GLU A 4 -1.94 -6.83 -13.72
CA GLU A 4 -3.04 -6.44 -14.60
C GLU A 4 -3.30 -4.92 -14.60
N PHE A 5 -2.85 -4.24 -13.54
CA PHE A 5 -2.94 -2.79 -13.38
C PHE A 5 -1.72 -2.01 -13.90
N ASP A 6 -0.63 -2.69 -14.34
CA ASP A 6 0.61 -2.02 -14.79
C ASP A 6 0.35 -0.97 -15.88
N ALA A 7 -0.51 -1.28 -16.87
CA ALA A 7 -0.86 -0.35 -17.94
C ALA A 7 -1.64 0.87 -17.42
N LEU A 8 -2.52 0.68 -16.46
CA LEU A 8 -3.28 1.74 -15.80
C LEU A 8 -2.33 2.68 -15.03
N PHE A 9 -1.37 2.12 -14.28
CA PHE A 9 -0.38 2.91 -13.56
C PHE A 9 0.59 3.64 -14.48
N ASP A 10 0.95 3.05 -15.60
CA ASP A 10 1.78 3.73 -16.61
C ASP A 10 1.07 4.97 -17.18
N GLU A 11 -0.24 4.91 -17.37
CA GLU A 11 -1.06 6.04 -17.79
C GLU A 11 -1.24 7.07 -16.66
N TRP A 12 -1.56 6.62 -15.46
CA TRP A 12 -1.75 7.46 -14.28
C TRP A 12 -0.48 8.17 -13.80
N SER A 13 0.69 7.64 -14.15
CA SER A 13 1.98 8.16 -13.70
C SER A 13 2.16 9.67 -13.91
N ARG A 14 1.51 10.25 -14.91
CA ARG A 14 1.62 11.68 -15.25
C ARG A 14 0.73 12.60 -14.41
N SER A 15 -0.38 12.10 -13.90
CA SER A 15 -1.37 12.87 -13.13
C SER A 15 -1.47 12.45 -11.67
N TYR A 16 -0.80 11.37 -11.26
CA TYR A 16 -0.91 10.80 -9.93
C TYR A 16 -0.67 11.82 -8.82
N ASP A 17 0.44 12.58 -8.89
CA ASP A 17 0.77 13.59 -7.87
C ASP A 17 -0.28 14.71 -7.79
N GLN A 18 -1.00 15.02 -8.88
CA GLN A 18 -2.10 15.98 -8.88
C GLN A 18 -3.36 15.39 -8.21
N THR A 19 -3.66 14.12 -8.49
CA THR A 19 -4.82 13.42 -7.90
C THR A 19 -4.68 13.32 -6.38
N VAL A 20 -3.53 12.87 -5.88
CA VAL A 20 -3.30 12.72 -4.43
C VAL A 20 -3.21 14.04 -3.66
N THR A 21 -3.04 15.16 -4.36
CA THR A 21 -3.04 16.52 -3.77
C THR A 21 -4.42 17.19 -3.76
N GLY A 22 -5.51 16.46 -4.07
CA GLY A 22 -6.87 16.93 -3.93
C GLY A 22 -7.44 17.67 -5.14
N HIS A 23 -6.85 17.50 -6.33
CA HIS A 23 -7.35 18.12 -7.57
C HIS A 23 -8.42 17.27 -8.28
N ASP A 24 -8.83 16.15 -7.68
CA ASP A 24 -9.85 15.26 -8.21
C ASP A 24 -10.97 15.07 -7.18
N ALA A 25 -12.15 15.62 -7.46
CA ALA A 25 -13.28 15.61 -6.54
C ALA A 25 -13.80 14.22 -6.20
N GLU A 26 -13.65 13.21 -7.09
CA GLU A 26 -14.07 11.84 -6.81
C GLU A 26 -13.16 11.17 -5.77
N TYR A 27 -11.87 11.51 -5.76
CA TYR A 27 -10.85 10.91 -4.90
C TYR A 27 -10.44 11.79 -3.72
N GLU A 28 -11.02 12.98 -3.55
CA GLU A 28 -10.70 13.91 -2.46
C GLU A 28 -10.79 13.24 -1.08
N GLU A 29 -11.85 12.46 -0.83
CA GLU A 29 -12.04 11.77 0.44
C GLU A 29 -11.10 10.56 0.60
N VAL A 30 -10.72 9.88 -0.50
CA VAL A 30 -9.76 8.77 -0.50
C VAL A 30 -8.38 9.26 -0.08
N PHE A 31 -7.94 10.41 -0.62
CA PHE A 31 -6.64 11.01 -0.31
C PHE A 31 -6.70 12.08 0.78
N TYR A 32 -7.85 12.25 1.46
CA TYR A 32 -7.94 13.18 2.58
C TYR A 32 -6.87 12.88 3.63
N GLN A 33 -6.09 13.92 4.00
CA GLN A 33 -4.92 13.82 4.88
C GLN A 33 -3.80 12.90 4.36
N TYR A 34 -3.61 12.80 3.05
CA TYR A 34 -2.60 11.96 2.40
C TYR A 34 -1.23 12.07 3.06
N ASP A 35 -0.71 13.29 3.27
CA ASP A 35 0.60 13.52 3.89
C ASP A 35 0.70 12.91 5.31
N LYS A 36 -0.37 13.01 6.12
CA LYS A 36 -0.43 12.39 7.45
C LYS A 36 -0.48 10.86 7.41
N ILE A 37 -1.05 10.30 6.34
CA ILE A 37 -1.07 8.86 6.12
C ILE A 37 0.35 8.37 5.83
N LEU A 38 1.08 9.05 4.96
CA LEU A 38 2.49 8.75 4.69
C LEU A 38 3.34 8.90 5.95
N ASP A 39 3.17 9.98 6.72
CA ASP A 39 3.85 10.19 7.99
C ASP A 39 3.58 9.06 8.99
N ALA A 40 2.33 8.57 9.05
CA ALA A 40 1.97 7.49 9.96
C ALA A 40 2.67 6.16 9.63
N VAL A 41 2.91 5.88 8.34
CA VAL A 41 3.72 4.73 7.89
C VAL A 41 5.19 4.97 8.20
N ARG A 42 5.74 6.14 7.83
CA ARG A 42 7.12 6.54 8.13
C ARG A 42 7.45 6.39 9.63
N ASP A 43 6.58 6.89 10.48
CA ASP A 43 6.83 6.92 11.94
C ASP A 43 6.95 5.51 12.54
N ARG A 44 6.27 4.53 11.94
CA ARG A 44 6.31 3.12 12.36
C ARG A 44 7.41 2.30 11.70
N ALA A 45 7.83 2.68 10.50
CA ALA A 45 8.91 1.99 9.79
C ALA A 45 10.23 2.13 10.54
N THR A 46 11.04 1.06 10.57
CA THR A 46 12.34 1.02 11.26
C THR A 46 13.35 0.22 10.45
N GLY A 47 14.63 0.53 10.62
CA GLY A 47 15.74 -0.24 10.06
C GLY A 47 15.80 -0.24 8.54
N PHE A 48 16.04 -1.41 7.94
CA PHE A 48 16.02 -1.59 6.50
C PHE A 48 14.59 -1.83 6.01
N VAL A 49 14.12 -0.95 5.14
CA VAL A 49 12.75 -0.95 4.61
C VAL A 49 12.73 -1.45 3.17
N VAL A 50 11.84 -2.38 2.88
CA VAL A 50 11.42 -2.70 1.52
C VAL A 50 10.05 -2.08 1.31
N GLU A 51 9.95 -1.11 0.40
CA GLU A 51 8.72 -0.41 0.05
C GLU A 51 8.10 -1.04 -1.19
N PHE A 52 6.85 -1.48 -1.09
CA PHE A 52 6.08 -2.00 -2.22
C PHE A 52 5.18 -0.91 -2.79
N GLY A 53 5.18 -0.78 -4.11
CA GLY A 53 4.39 0.21 -4.81
C GLY A 53 4.78 1.66 -4.46
N PRO A 54 6.09 2.05 -4.51
CA PRO A 54 6.48 3.43 -4.25
C PRO A 54 5.82 4.45 -5.19
N GLY A 55 5.30 4.01 -6.33
CA GLY A 55 4.68 4.87 -7.31
C GLY A 55 5.63 5.98 -7.78
N THR A 56 5.25 7.23 -7.57
CA THR A 56 6.09 8.40 -7.85
C THR A 56 7.11 8.70 -6.74
N GLY A 57 7.18 7.89 -5.66
CA GLY A 57 8.16 7.99 -4.59
C GLY A 57 7.79 8.92 -3.43
N ASN A 58 6.51 9.18 -3.20
CA ASN A 58 6.08 10.09 -2.15
C ASN A 58 6.35 9.51 -0.73
N LEU A 59 6.00 8.25 -0.48
CA LEU A 59 6.37 7.58 0.77
C LEU A 59 7.88 7.37 0.87
N THR A 60 8.55 7.02 -0.23
CA THR A 60 10.02 6.91 -0.30
C THR A 60 10.70 8.17 0.27
N GLY A 61 10.24 9.37 -0.13
CA GLY A 61 10.76 10.64 0.40
C GLY A 61 10.61 10.75 1.91
N LYS A 62 9.45 10.44 2.45
CA LYS A 62 9.19 10.46 3.91
C LYS A 62 10.09 9.47 4.68
N LEU A 63 10.28 8.28 4.14
CA LEU A 63 11.16 7.27 4.74
C LEU A 63 12.63 7.72 4.73
N LEU A 64 13.08 8.38 3.64
CA LEU A 64 14.41 8.99 3.54
C LEU A 64 14.63 10.11 4.56
N GLU A 65 13.63 10.99 4.77
CA GLU A 65 13.68 12.05 5.79
C GLU A 65 13.92 11.49 7.20
N LYS A 66 13.45 10.26 7.45
CA LYS A 66 13.72 9.54 8.71
C LYS A 66 15.13 8.91 8.75
N GLY A 67 15.88 8.95 7.67
CA GLY A 67 17.23 8.35 7.57
C GLY A 67 17.22 6.83 7.41
N LEU A 68 16.15 6.25 6.89
CA LEU A 68 16.03 4.80 6.71
C LEU A 68 16.73 4.33 5.43
N LYS A 69 17.28 3.11 5.46
CA LYS A 69 17.76 2.41 4.24
C LYS A 69 16.56 1.82 3.53
N ILE A 70 16.41 2.10 2.22
CA ILE A 70 15.22 1.73 1.46
C ILE A 70 15.60 1.02 0.16
N ILE A 71 14.81 0.01 -0.20
CA ILE A 71 14.68 -0.52 -1.57
C ILE A 71 13.20 -0.44 -1.94
N GLY A 72 12.89 0.16 -3.09
CA GLY A 72 11.54 0.18 -3.66
C GLY A 72 11.32 -0.98 -4.64
N ILE A 73 10.14 -1.58 -4.58
CA ILE A 73 9.66 -2.62 -5.51
C ILE A 73 8.45 -2.05 -6.24
N GLU A 74 8.58 -1.78 -7.53
CA GLU A 74 7.55 -1.11 -8.33
C GLU A 74 7.37 -1.80 -9.69
N PRO A 75 6.21 -2.33 -10.01
CA PRO A 75 5.98 -3.01 -11.29
C PRO A 75 5.92 -2.05 -12.48
N SER A 76 5.32 -0.84 -12.33
CA SER A 76 5.21 0.12 -13.43
C SER A 76 6.56 0.74 -13.80
N ALA A 77 6.96 0.58 -15.06
CA ALA A 77 8.21 1.14 -15.57
C ALA A 77 8.22 2.68 -15.57
N ASN A 78 7.08 3.32 -15.79
CA ASN A 78 6.97 4.77 -15.79
C ASN A 78 7.01 5.34 -14.38
N MET A 79 6.32 4.73 -13.41
CA MET A 79 6.41 5.09 -12.00
C MET A 79 7.83 4.94 -11.49
N ARG A 80 8.53 3.80 -11.78
CA ARG A 80 9.94 3.60 -11.43
C ARG A 80 10.83 4.73 -11.92
N LYS A 81 10.67 5.16 -13.19
CA LYS A 81 11.46 6.27 -13.75
C LYS A 81 11.24 7.58 -13.00
N ILE A 82 10.00 7.88 -12.63
CA ILE A 82 9.67 9.11 -11.89
C ILE A 82 10.26 9.05 -10.49
N ALA A 83 10.04 7.95 -9.76
CA ALA A 83 10.57 7.76 -8.42
C ALA A 83 12.10 7.75 -8.41
N GLN A 84 12.76 7.09 -9.38
CA GLN A 84 14.22 7.08 -9.49
C GLN A 84 14.79 8.48 -9.80
N LYS A 85 14.07 9.28 -10.59
CA LYS A 85 14.47 10.68 -10.84
C LYS A 85 14.32 11.55 -9.59
N LYS A 86 13.25 11.33 -8.80
CA LYS A 86 12.96 12.06 -7.57
C LYS A 86 13.95 11.67 -6.45
N HIS A 87 14.36 10.41 -6.40
CA HIS A 87 15.23 9.83 -5.38
C HIS A 87 16.38 9.03 -6.03
N PRO A 88 17.39 9.69 -6.60
CA PRO A 88 18.44 9.04 -7.40
C PRO A 88 19.28 8.04 -6.60
N ASP A 89 19.41 8.23 -5.30
CA ASP A 89 20.21 7.38 -4.41
C ASP A 89 19.46 6.14 -3.90
N VAL A 90 18.14 6.04 -4.16
CA VAL A 90 17.33 4.88 -3.77
C VAL A 90 17.28 3.87 -4.90
N LYS A 91 17.56 2.61 -4.61
CA LYS A 91 17.38 1.54 -5.58
C LYS A 91 15.89 1.19 -5.67
N ILE A 92 15.27 1.46 -6.84
CA ILE A 92 13.89 1.08 -7.14
C ILE A 92 13.94 0.07 -8.29
N ILE A 93 13.47 -1.15 -8.03
CA ILE A 93 13.60 -2.30 -8.93
C ILE A 93 12.25 -2.81 -9.38
N ASP A 94 12.24 -3.50 -10.52
CA ASP A 94 11.06 -4.22 -10.99
C ASP A 94 10.70 -5.36 -10.07
N GLY A 95 9.41 -5.52 -9.82
CA GLY A 95 8.86 -6.57 -8.97
C GLY A 95 7.47 -6.19 -8.47
N ASP A 96 6.87 -7.11 -7.72
CA ASP A 96 5.56 -6.96 -7.09
C ASP A 96 5.55 -7.64 -5.71
N PHE A 97 4.41 -7.61 -5.01
CA PHE A 97 4.27 -8.20 -3.67
C PHE A 97 4.57 -9.69 -3.59
N LEU A 98 4.42 -10.42 -4.70
CA LEU A 98 4.59 -11.88 -4.77
C LEU A 98 5.92 -12.29 -5.40
N ASN A 99 6.51 -11.40 -6.21
CA ASN A 99 7.74 -11.67 -6.95
C ASN A 99 8.69 -10.48 -6.87
N PHE A 100 9.61 -10.53 -5.92
CA PHE A 100 10.64 -9.51 -5.72
C PHE A 100 11.96 -10.15 -5.30
N HIS A 101 13.06 -9.47 -5.65
CA HIS A 101 14.40 -9.96 -5.32
C HIS A 101 15.15 -8.95 -4.46
N VAL A 102 15.20 -9.22 -3.15
CA VAL A 102 16.02 -8.48 -2.17
C VAL A 102 16.89 -9.49 -1.43
N GLN A 103 18.19 -9.22 -1.39
CA GLN A 103 19.17 -10.18 -0.82
C GLN A 103 19.09 -10.24 0.71
N GLU A 104 18.92 -9.09 1.35
CA GLU A 104 18.87 -8.98 2.81
C GLU A 104 17.43 -9.12 3.31
N LYS A 105 17.26 -9.70 4.51
CA LYS A 105 15.98 -9.65 5.22
C LYS A 105 15.69 -8.22 5.67
N ALA A 106 14.44 -7.80 5.51
CA ALA A 106 13.99 -6.47 5.91
C ALA A 106 13.68 -6.40 7.42
N ASP A 107 13.78 -5.20 7.97
CA ASP A 107 13.23 -4.87 9.28
C ASP A 107 11.76 -4.46 9.16
N THR A 108 11.42 -3.79 8.04
CA THR A 108 10.05 -3.35 7.76
C THR A 108 9.71 -3.57 6.28
N PHE A 109 8.51 -4.10 6.02
CA PHE A 109 7.82 -3.96 4.74
C PHE A 109 6.84 -2.79 4.84
N ALA A 110 6.90 -1.85 3.91
CA ALA A 110 6.04 -0.68 3.86
C ALA A 110 5.29 -0.58 2.53
N SER A 111 4.07 -0.07 2.55
CA SER A 111 3.29 0.24 1.35
C SER A 111 2.16 1.22 1.65
N THR A 112 1.77 2.01 0.64
CA THR A 112 0.57 2.84 0.69
C THR A 112 -0.20 2.75 -0.62
N TYR A 113 -1.52 2.58 -0.54
CA TYR A 113 -2.44 2.58 -1.69
C TYR A 113 -2.07 1.60 -2.82
N ALA A 114 -1.60 0.39 -2.46
CA ALA A 114 -1.19 -0.60 -3.45
C ALA A 114 -1.59 -2.04 -3.11
N PHE A 115 -1.80 -2.36 -1.82
CA PHE A 115 -2.06 -3.74 -1.40
C PHE A 115 -3.46 -4.23 -1.81
N HIS A 116 -4.40 -3.30 -2.04
CA HIS A 116 -5.76 -3.62 -2.53
C HIS A 116 -5.78 -4.15 -3.98
N HIS A 117 -4.71 -4.05 -4.73
CA HIS A 117 -4.60 -4.67 -6.06
C HIS A 117 -4.37 -6.19 -6.03
N LEU A 118 -4.20 -6.78 -4.86
CA LEU A 118 -4.12 -8.23 -4.70
C LEU A 118 -5.48 -8.79 -4.26
N THR A 119 -5.85 -9.95 -4.79
CA THR A 119 -6.95 -10.75 -4.24
C THR A 119 -6.63 -11.19 -2.81
N ASP A 120 -7.60 -11.62 -2.02
CA ASP A 120 -7.37 -12.07 -0.65
C ASP A 120 -6.47 -13.32 -0.60
N GLU A 121 -6.51 -14.19 -1.62
CA GLU A 121 -5.58 -15.31 -1.77
C GLU A 121 -4.14 -14.81 -2.01
N GLU A 122 -3.98 -13.82 -2.86
CA GLU A 122 -2.67 -13.22 -3.15
C GLU A 122 -2.14 -12.43 -1.96
N LYS A 123 -3.00 -11.70 -1.21
CA LYS A 123 -2.64 -11.07 0.05
C LYS A 123 -2.11 -12.09 1.05
N ARG A 124 -2.80 -13.25 1.19
CA ARG A 124 -2.36 -14.37 2.05
C ARG A 124 -0.98 -14.89 1.62
N ALA A 125 -0.79 -15.12 0.32
CA ALA A 125 0.49 -15.58 -0.22
C ALA A 125 1.62 -14.55 0.01
N ALA A 126 1.34 -13.27 -0.18
CA ALA A 126 2.29 -12.18 0.07
C ALA A 126 2.69 -12.12 1.56
N ILE A 127 1.72 -12.13 2.49
CA ILE A 127 2.00 -12.09 3.93
C ILE A 127 2.80 -13.32 4.37
N SER A 128 2.48 -14.52 3.84
CA SER A 128 3.25 -15.73 4.08
C SER A 128 4.71 -15.62 3.60
N LEU A 129 4.90 -15.07 2.40
CA LEU A 129 6.24 -14.79 1.86
C LEU A 129 6.99 -13.78 2.74
N PHE A 130 6.32 -12.71 3.18
CA PHE A 130 6.92 -11.67 4.02
C PHE A 130 7.42 -12.20 5.36
N HIS A 131 6.72 -13.14 5.97
CA HIS A 131 7.17 -13.82 7.19
C HIS A 131 8.56 -14.46 7.00
N THR A 132 8.85 -15.01 5.83
CA THR A 132 10.15 -15.62 5.51
C THR A 132 11.25 -14.61 5.21
N ARG A 133 10.89 -13.40 4.79
CA ARG A 133 11.77 -12.34 4.31
C ARG A 133 12.02 -11.23 5.33
N LEU A 134 11.29 -11.21 6.44
CA LEU A 134 11.54 -10.32 7.55
C LEU A 134 12.61 -10.90 8.48
N LYS A 135 13.33 -10.02 9.17
CA LYS A 135 14.16 -10.37 10.32
C LYS A 135 13.27 -10.76 11.50
N ALA A 136 13.85 -11.45 12.48
CA ALA A 136 13.16 -11.71 13.75
C ALA A 136 12.68 -10.39 14.39
N GLY A 137 11.40 -10.33 14.77
CA GLY A 137 10.76 -9.11 15.29
C GLY A 137 10.48 -8.03 14.23
N GLY A 138 10.69 -8.34 12.95
CA GLY A 138 10.33 -7.45 11.85
C GLY A 138 8.82 -7.26 11.71
N LYS A 139 8.42 -6.31 10.90
CA LYS A 139 7.02 -5.90 10.79
C LYS A 139 6.61 -5.47 9.39
N ILE A 140 5.29 -5.41 9.22
CA ILE A 140 4.62 -4.89 8.03
C ILE A 140 3.86 -3.63 8.46
N VAL A 141 4.08 -2.53 7.74
CA VAL A 141 3.39 -1.25 8.00
C VAL A 141 2.78 -0.78 6.69
N PHE A 142 1.50 -1.03 6.51
CA PHE A 142 0.76 -0.65 5.32
C PHE A 142 -0.33 0.37 5.66
N ALA A 143 -0.64 1.26 4.71
CA ALA A 143 -1.83 2.09 4.77
C ALA A 143 -2.60 1.95 3.45
N ASP A 144 -3.84 1.50 3.54
CA ASP A 144 -4.62 1.17 2.36
C ASP A 144 -6.12 1.32 2.61
N THR A 145 -6.90 1.34 1.52
CA THR A 145 -8.35 1.29 1.57
C THR A 145 -8.79 -0.09 2.06
N VAL A 146 -9.46 -0.09 3.20
CA VAL A 146 -10.01 -1.28 3.85
C VAL A 146 -11.36 -0.93 4.44
N PHE A 147 -12.29 -1.88 4.44
CA PHE A 147 -13.63 -1.69 5.00
C PHE A 147 -13.80 -2.40 6.34
N GLU A 148 -14.61 -1.82 7.23
CA GLU A 148 -14.95 -2.47 8.50
C GLU A 148 -15.73 -3.77 8.28
N THR A 149 -16.66 -3.76 7.31
CA THR A 149 -17.47 -4.91 6.90
C THR A 149 -17.79 -4.84 5.41
N GLU A 150 -18.33 -5.92 4.86
CA GLU A 150 -18.79 -5.93 3.47
C GLU A 150 -19.99 -4.98 3.26
N GLU A 151 -20.88 -4.85 4.26
CA GLU A 151 -22.00 -3.90 4.22
C GLU A 151 -21.48 -2.46 4.11
N ALA A 152 -20.42 -2.12 4.86
CA ALA A 152 -19.79 -0.79 4.77
C ALA A 152 -19.19 -0.52 3.38
N LYS A 153 -18.60 -1.52 2.73
CA LYS A 153 -18.14 -1.44 1.34
C LYS A 153 -19.30 -1.18 0.39
N GLN A 154 -20.38 -1.95 0.49
CA GLN A 154 -21.55 -1.81 -0.36
C GLN A 154 -22.25 -0.43 -0.19
N GLU A 155 -22.27 0.09 1.03
CA GLU A 155 -22.81 1.43 1.31
C GLU A 155 -21.97 2.52 0.65
N MET A 156 -20.63 2.39 0.70
CA MET A 156 -19.70 3.32 0.04
C MET A 156 -19.89 3.33 -1.47
N ILE A 157 -20.06 2.16 -2.10
CA ILE A 157 -20.31 2.04 -3.55
C ILE A 157 -21.63 2.75 -3.91
N LYS A 158 -22.71 2.50 -3.14
CA LYS A 158 -24.01 3.16 -3.37
C LYS A 158 -23.90 4.68 -3.26
N GLU A 159 -23.18 5.16 -2.28
CA GLU A 159 -22.99 6.61 -2.09
C GLU A 159 -22.17 7.22 -3.23
N ALA A 160 -21.06 6.58 -3.65
CA ALA A 160 -20.27 7.04 -4.80
C ALA A 160 -21.14 7.16 -6.06
N LYS A 161 -21.97 6.15 -6.35
CA LYS A 161 -22.92 6.17 -7.46
C LYS A 161 -23.97 7.29 -7.33
N ALA A 162 -24.52 7.49 -6.13
CA ALA A 162 -25.51 8.54 -5.88
C ALA A 162 -24.94 9.96 -6.05
N ARG A 163 -23.64 10.13 -5.78
CA ARG A 163 -22.91 11.40 -5.99
C ARG A 163 -22.45 11.59 -7.45
N GLY A 164 -22.61 10.58 -8.31
CA GLY A 164 -22.12 10.62 -9.69
C GLY A 164 -20.61 10.42 -9.80
N PHE A 165 -19.97 9.85 -8.79
CA PHE A 165 -18.54 9.52 -8.75
C PHE A 165 -18.31 8.17 -9.43
N CYS A 166 -18.39 8.20 -10.77
CA CYS A 166 -18.44 6.97 -11.57
C CYS A 166 -17.13 6.19 -11.53
N ARG A 167 -15.97 6.88 -11.58
CA ARG A 167 -14.65 6.24 -11.54
C ARG A 167 -14.41 5.61 -10.17
N LEU A 168 -14.66 6.36 -9.08
CA LEU A 168 -14.53 5.82 -7.73
C LEU A 168 -15.46 4.62 -7.51
N ALA A 169 -16.71 4.67 -8.02
CA ALA A 169 -17.64 3.56 -7.88
C ALA A 169 -17.15 2.32 -8.65
N GLU A 170 -16.59 2.50 -9.85
CA GLU A 170 -16.00 1.43 -10.65
C GLU A 170 -14.80 0.79 -9.95
N ASP A 171 -13.85 1.60 -9.43
CA ASP A 171 -12.71 1.10 -8.68
C ASP A 171 -13.16 0.30 -7.45
N LEU A 172 -14.13 0.81 -6.67
CA LEU A 172 -14.66 0.11 -5.50
C LEU A 172 -15.32 -1.24 -5.83
N GLU A 173 -15.82 -1.42 -7.05
CA GLU A 173 -16.43 -2.66 -7.55
C GLU A 173 -15.42 -3.63 -8.17
N THR A 174 -14.38 -3.13 -8.82
CA THR A 174 -13.47 -3.94 -9.66
C THR A 174 -12.15 -4.25 -8.99
N GLU A 175 -11.66 -3.39 -8.10
CA GLU A 175 -10.44 -3.66 -7.36
C GLU A 175 -10.71 -4.55 -6.12
N TYR A 176 -9.66 -5.21 -5.62
CA TYR A 176 -9.78 -6.25 -4.59
C TYR A 176 -9.74 -5.67 -3.17
N TYR A 177 -10.58 -4.65 -2.93
CA TYR A 177 -10.79 -4.13 -1.58
C TYR A 177 -11.39 -5.19 -0.67
N THR A 178 -10.84 -5.31 0.52
CA THR A 178 -11.21 -6.32 1.51
C THR A 178 -11.62 -5.70 2.83
N THR A 179 -11.92 -6.54 3.82
CA THR A 179 -12.40 -6.10 5.13
C THR A 179 -11.36 -6.31 6.24
N ILE A 180 -11.52 -5.56 7.35
CA ILE A 180 -10.67 -5.72 8.54
C ILE A 180 -10.69 -7.16 9.06
N PRO A 181 -11.84 -7.86 9.21
CA PRO A 181 -11.86 -9.25 9.63
C PRO A 181 -11.08 -10.19 8.70
N ALA A 182 -11.20 -10.01 7.38
CA ALA A 182 -10.46 -10.82 6.42
C ALA A 182 -8.94 -10.60 6.53
N LEU A 183 -8.50 -9.35 6.61
CA LEU A 183 -7.09 -9.04 6.79
C LEU A 183 -6.55 -9.52 8.15
N SER A 184 -7.31 -9.35 9.23
CA SER A 184 -6.92 -9.87 10.55
C SER A 184 -6.62 -11.37 10.47
N SER A 185 -7.54 -12.15 9.88
CA SER A 185 -7.34 -13.60 9.67
C SER A 185 -6.08 -13.88 8.85
N ILE A 186 -5.88 -13.16 7.73
CA ILE A 186 -4.72 -13.33 6.86
C ILE A 186 -3.41 -13.08 7.63
N PHE A 187 -3.33 -12.01 8.40
CA PHE A 187 -2.13 -11.68 9.18
C PHE A 187 -1.89 -12.69 10.31
N GLU A 188 -2.92 -13.02 11.08
CA GLU A 188 -2.84 -13.91 12.25
C GLU A 188 -2.45 -15.34 11.86
N GLU A 189 -3.04 -15.89 10.79
CA GLU A 189 -2.73 -17.21 10.25
C GLU A 189 -1.28 -17.32 9.74
N ASN A 190 -0.69 -16.20 9.32
CA ASN A 190 0.69 -16.13 8.85
C ASN A 190 1.69 -15.63 9.92
N GLY A 191 1.31 -15.67 11.19
CA GLY A 191 2.23 -15.45 12.31
C GLY A 191 2.48 -13.97 12.65
N PHE A 192 1.53 -13.09 12.37
CA PHE A 192 1.59 -11.68 12.75
C PHE A 192 0.51 -11.31 13.75
N ASP A 193 0.82 -10.40 14.66
CA ASP A 193 -0.13 -9.64 15.45
C ASP A 193 -0.37 -8.30 14.74
N VAL A 194 -1.60 -8.05 14.29
CA VAL A 194 -1.95 -6.84 13.52
C VAL A 194 -2.86 -5.92 14.31
N SER A 195 -2.62 -4.63 14.20
CA SER A 195 -3.52 -3.58 14.67
C SER A 195 -3.94 -2.67 13.51
N PHE A 196 -5.18 -2.22 13.56
CA PHE A 196 -5.74 -1.31 12.56
C PHE A 196 -6.05 0.05 13.21
N ARG A 197 -5.68 1.14 12.50
CA ARG A 197 -6.04 2.50 12.89
C ARG A 197 -6.65 3.24 11.70
N LYS A 198 -7.86 3.73 11.86
CA LYS A 198 -8.54 4.54 10.84
C LYS A 198 -7.79 5.85 10.62
N MET A 199 -7.46 6.15 9.38
CA MET A 199 -6.74 7.35 8.99
C MET A 199 -7.67 8.39 8.37
N ASN A 200 -8.58 7.94 7.51
CA ASN A 200 -9.65 8.73 6.93
C ASN A 200 -10.88 7.84 6.70
N ARG A 201 -11.79 8.25 5.84
CA ARG A 201 -13.01 7.51 5.55
C ARG A 201 -12.76 6.16 4.87
N PHE A 202 -11.70 6.06 4.07
CA PHE A 202 -11.34 4.90 3.25
C PHE A 202 -10.14 4.15 3.83
N VAL A 203 -9.13 4.87 4.30
CA VAL A 203 -7.80 4.33 4.57
C VAL A 203 -7.63 3.94 6.02
N TRP A 204 -7.09 2.73 6.20
CA TRP A 204 -6.65 2.20 7.47
C TRP A 204 -5.15 1.93 7.46
N LEU A 205 -4.50 2.31 8.54
CA LEU A 205 -3.12 1.94 8.82
C LEU A 205 -3.10 0.57 9.50
N MET A 206 -2.33 -0.34 8.93
CA MET A 206 -2.06 -1.70 9.40
C MET A 206 -0.63 -1.73 9.96
N ASP A 207 -0.47 -2.01 11.25
CA ASP A 207 0.83 -2.23 11.90
C ASP A 207 0.85 -3.69 12.40
N ALA A 208 1.50 -4.55 11.63
CA ALA A 208 1.56 -5.98 11.90
C ALA A 208 2.98 -6.39 12.31
N LYS A 209 3.12 -6.91 13.52
CA LYS A 209 4.39 -7.39 14.07
C LYS A 209 4.47 -8.91 14.00
N MET A 210 5.62 -9.42 13.58
CA MET A 210 5.89 -10.85 13.63
C MET A 210 5.78 -11.34 15.08
N LYS A 211 4.97 -12.37 15.30
CA LYS A 211 4.87 -13.05 16.60
C LYS A 211 6.24 -13.58 17.02
N GLY A 212 6.57 -13.43 18.28
CA GLY A 212 7.80 -14.03 18.84
C GLY A 212 7.75 -15.56 18.69
N ALA A 213 8.88 -16.15 18.32
CA ALA A 213 9.04 -17.60 18.32
C ALA A 213 9.15 -18.12 19.75
#